data_0be50bd50badf7d55bb60e910da38131
#
_entry.id   0be50bd50badf7d55bb60e910da38131
#
_cell.length_a   1.000
_cell.length_b   1.000
_cell.length_c   1.000
_cell.angle_alpha   90.00
_cell.angle_beta   90.00
_cell.angle_gamma   90.00
#
_symmetry.space_group_name_H-M   'P 1'
#
loop_
_entity.id
_entity.type
_entity.pdbx_description
1 polymer ?
#
loop_
_entity_poly.entity_id
_entity_poly.type
_entity_poly.pdbx_seq_one_letter_code
_entity_poly.pdbx_strand_id
1 'polypeptide(L)'
;MDDKGNAPLLETIDLKKYFKVGSGTLHAVDSINIKLYQGETLGVVGESGCGKSTLGRTILKLIEPTAGHIIYDGKDITSLNIRKMRPLRREMQIIFQDPYSSIDPRKSVIETISEYMFIHKSYPTRREIMNRAVELMDMVGLARRYADAYPHELDGGRRQRIGIARALSLQPRFIVCDEPVSALDMSIQAQILNLLMDLQDELNLSYMFVTHDLSVVKHISDQIMVMYLAVSYTHLRAHETTLHL
;
A
#
# COMPACT_ATOMS: atom_id res chain seq x y z
N MET A 1 -24.25 -12.09 4.90
CA MET A 1 -24.85 -11.13 5.85
C MET A 1 -23.88 -10.98 7.01
N ASP A 2 -22.99 -10.00 6.96
CA ASP A 2 -22.18 -9.57 8.10
C ASP A 2 -22.22 -8.06 8.10
N ASP A 3 -23.31 -7.59 8.65
CA ASP A 3 -23.51 -6.20 9.03
C ASP A 3 -22.76 -6.00 10.37
N LYS A 4 -21.42 -5.93 10.30
CA LYS A 4 -20.67 -5.28 11.36
C LYS A 4 -21.03 -3.82 11.21
N GLY A 5 -21.86 -3.26 12.09
CA GLY A 5 -22.33 -1.87 12.06
C GLY A 5 -21.23 -0.81 12.06
N ASN A 6 -20.19 -1.03 11.31
CA ASN A 6 -19.01 -0.19 11.15
C ASN A 6 -18.94 0.28 9.69
N ALA A 7 -18.80 1.59 9.49
CA ALA A 7 -18.61 2.15 8.16
C ALA A 7 -17.27 1.68 7.55
N PRO A 8 -17.19 1.43 6.23
CA PRO A 8 -15.93 1.05 5.59
C PRO A 8 -14.90 2.18 5.73
N LEU A 9 -13.63 1.80 5.98
CA LEU A 9 -12.52 2.73 5.98
C LEU A 9 -12.28 3.33 4.58
N LEU A 10 -12.37 2.46 3.56
CA LEU A 10 -12.25 2.84 2.16
C LEU A 10 -13.41 2.25 1.36
N GLU A 11 -14.05 3.10 0.56
CA GLU A 11 -15.06 2.66 -0.41
C GLU A 11 -14.78 3.32 -1.76
N THR A 12 -14.92 2.57 -2.85
CA THR A 12 -14.95 3.12 -4.21
C THR A 12 -16.28 2.79 -4.86
N ILE A 13 -16.84 3.76 -5.59
CA ILE A 13 -18.11 3.61 -6.29
C ILE A 13 -17.88 3.96 -7.75
N ASP A 14 -18.07 2.98 -8.63
CA ASP A 14 -17.92 3.10 -10.09
C ASP A 14 -16.62 3.81 -10.50
N LEU A 15 -15.51 3.49 -9.80
CA LEU A 15 -14.23 4.16 -9.99
C LEU A 15 -13.65 3.86 -11.36
N LYS A 16 -13.26 4.91 -12.11
CA LYS A 16 -12.70 4.83 -13.46
C LYS A 16 -11.43 5.62 -13.58
N LYS A 17 -10.45 5.03 -14.28
CA LYS A 17 -9.25 5.73 -14.73
C LYS A 17 -8.92 5.38 -16.16
N TYR A 18 -8.99 6.39 -17.03
CA TYR A 18 -8.67 6.28 -18.44
C TYR A 18 -7.50 7.18 -18.80
N PHE A 19 -6.67 6.72 -19.71
CA PHE A 19 -5.54 7.49 -20.25
C PHE A 19 -5.75 7.73 -21.75
N LYS A 20 -5.46 8.93 -22.21
CA LYS A 20 -5.38 9.22 -23.66
C LYS A 20 -4.07 8.69 -24.23
N VAL A 21 -4.14 7.84 -25.23
CA VAL A 21 -2.97 7.22 -25.90
C VAL A 21 -3.14 7.36 -27.41
N GLY A 22 -2.39 8.28 -28.00
CA GLY A 22 -2.55 8.64 -29.40
C GLY A 22 -3.98 9.08 -29.73
N SER A 23 -4.65 8.43 -30.66
CA SER A 23 -6.06 8.67 -31.05
C SER A 23 -7.07 7.88 -30.21
N GLY A 24 -6.62 6.99 -29.32
CA GLY A 24 -7.47 6.11 -28.52
C GLY A 24 -7.51 6.45 -27.03
N THR A 25 -8.30 5.68 -26.32
CA THR A 25 -8.41 5.75 -24.85
C THR A 25 -8.09 4.39 -24.26
N LEU A 26 -7.09 4.34 -23.37
CA LEU A 26 -6.77 3.16 -22.60
C LEU A 26 -7.59 3.20 -21.30
N HIS A 27 -8.46 2.22 -21.12
CA HIS A 27 -9.17 1.99 -19.87
C HIS A 27 -8.24 1.21 -18.94
N ALA A 28 -7.71 1.83 -17.91
CA ALA A 28 -6.80 1.18 -16.95
C ALA A 28 -7.51 0.75 -15.66
N VAL A 29 -8.61 1.41 -15.31
CA VAL A 29 -9.54 1.05 -14.24
C VAL A 29 -10.93 1.37 -14.76
N ASP A 30 -11.86 0.41 -14.72
CA ASP A 30 -13.21 0.60 -15.24
C ASP A 30 -14.26 0.03 -14.29
N SER A 31 -15.08 0.91 -13.75
CA SER A 31 -16.24 0.61 -12.89
C SER A 31 -15.90 -0.25 -11.66
N ILE A 32 -14.79 0.06 -10.96
CA ILE A 32 -14.34 -0.69 -9.79
C ILE A 32 -15.07 -0.22 -8.53
N ASN A 33 -15.68 -1.20 -7.84
CA ASN A 33 -16.36 -1.01 -6.55
C ASN A 33 -15.64 -1.82 -5.48
N ILE A 34 -15.22 -1.18 -4.38
CA ILE A 34 -14.48 -1.77 -3.27
C ILE A 34 -15.13 -1.31 -1.96
N LYS A 35 -15.17 -2.20 -0.98
CA LYS A 35 -15.39 -1.88 0.43
C LYS A 35 -14.33 -2.56 1.26
N LEU A 36 -13.54 -1.79 1.97
CA LEU A 36 -12.48 -2.26 2.85
C LEU A 36 -12.71 -1.69 4.25
N TYR A 37 -12.75 -2.55 5.24
CA TYR A 37 -12.92 -2.16 6.63
C TYR A 37 -11.58 -2.02 7.35
N GLN A 38 -11.59 -1.34 8.50
CA GLN A 38 -10.38 -1.17 9.30
C GLN A 38 -9.84 -2.54 9.75
N GLY A 39 -8.54 -2.74 9.61
CA GLY A 39 -7.85 -3.99 9.98
C GLY A 39 -7.97 -5.11 8.94
N GLU A 40 -8.64 -4.88 7.79
CA GLU A 40 -8.77 -5.89 6.73
C GLU A 40 -7.72 -5.71 5.63
N THR A 41 -7.40 -6.82 4.96
CA THR A 41 -6.58 -6.87 3.74
C THR A 41 -7.42 -7.24 2.53
N LEU A 42 -7.47 -6.34 1.53
CA LEU A 42 -7.97 -6.62 0.19
C LEU A 42 -6.81 -7.06 -0.71
N GLY A 43 -6.77 -8.31 -1.10
CA GLY A 43 -5.87 -8.80 -2.13
C GLY A 43 -6.38 -8.48 -3.53
N VAL A 44 -5.53 -7.88 -4.35
CA VAL A 44 -5.85 -7.57 -5.75
C VAL A 44 -4.92 -8.35 -6.65
N VAL A 45 -5.47 -9.32 -7.38
CA VAL A 45 -4.71 -10.22 -8.24
C VAL A 45 -5.14 -10.11 -9.70
N GLY A 46 -4.22 -10.35 -10.61
CA GLY A 46 -4.48 -10.33 -12.07
C GLY A 46 -3.20 -10.27 -12.87
N GLU A 47 -3.30 -10.37 -14.19
CA GLU A 47 -2.17 -10.33 -15.10
C GLU A 47 -1.39 -9.02 -15.04
N SER A 48 -0.13 -9.04 -15.46
CA SER A 48 0.67 -7.82 -15.59
C SER A 48 0.01 -6.85 -16.57
N GLY A 49 -0.06 -5.56 -16.20
CA GLY A 49 -0.67 -4.55 -17.06
C GLY A 49 -2.21 -4.44 -17.00
N CYS A 50 -2.91 -5.28 -16.21
CA CYS A 50 -4.39 -5.21 -16.13
C CYS A 50 -4.93 -4.03 -15.30
N GLY A 51 -4.07 -3.14 -14.77
CA GLY A 51 -4.51 -1.92 -14.08
C GLY A 51 -4.38 -1.91 -12.56
N LYS A 52 -3.88 -2.97 -11.91
CA LYS A 52 -3.77 -3.11 -10.43
C LYS A 52 -3.03 -1.94 -9.76
N SER A 53 -1.81 -1.66 -10.20
CA SER A 53 -1.01 -0.53 -9.66
C SER A 53 -1.65 0.82 -9.96
N THR A 54 -2.33 0.93 -11.12
CA THR A 54 -3.09 2.15 -11.46
C THR A 54 -4.26 2.34 -10.50
N LEU A 55 -4.97 1.27 -10.15
CA LEU A 55 -6.06 1.31 -9.17
C LEU A 55 -5.57 1.82 -7.81
N GLY A 56 -4.51 1.21 -7.25
CA GLY A 56 -3.93 1.64 -5.98
C GLY A 56 -3.50 3.11 -5.98
N ARG A 57 -2.80 3.54 -7.04
CA ARG A 57 -2.37 4.94 -7.20
C ARG A 57 -3.54 5.91 -7.39
N THR A 58 -4.63 5.48 -8.01
CA THR A 58 -5.85 6.28 -8.16
C THR A 58 -6.57 6.43 -6.82
N ILE A 59 -6.69 5.36 -6.04
CA ILE A 59 -7.27 5.40 -4.69
C ILE A 59 -6.49 6.37 -3.78
N LEU A 60 -5.15 6.33 -3.83
CA LEU A 60 -4.30 7.26 -3.08
C LEU A 60 -4.28 8.69 -3.63
N LYS A 61 -5.04 8.98 -4.70
CA LYS A 61 -5.02 10.29 -5.37
C LYS A 61 -3.60 10.73 -5.79
N LEU A 62 -2.75 9.77 -6.14
CA LEU A 62 -1.48 10.01 -6.85
C LEU A 62 -1.74 10.18 -8.35
N ILE A 63 -2.81 9.58 -8.84
CA ILE A 63 -3.35 9.74 -10.19
C ILE A 63 -4.82 10.16 -10.03
N GLU A 64 -5.22 11.24 -10.73
CA GLU A 64 -6.60 11.70 -10.67
C GLU A 64 -7.55 10.71 -11.34
N PRO A 65 -8.67 10.34 -10.72
CA PRO A 65 -9.69 9.51 -11.35
C PRO A 65 -10.33 10.22 -12.55
N THR A 66 -10.85 9.45 -13.50
CA THR A 66 -11.61 9.98 -14.64
C THR A 66 -13.07 10.13 -14.28
N ALA A 67 -13.62 9.20 -13.50
CA ALA A 67 -15.01 9.22 -13.00
C ALA A 67 -15.15 8.32 -11.77
N GLY A 68 -16.32 8.32 -11.15
CA GLY A 68 -16.64 7.57 -9.95
C GLY A 68 -16.23 8.29 -8.67
N HIS A 69 -16.33 7.61 -7.53
CA HIS A 69 -16.08 8.20 -6.23
C HIS A 69 -15.07 7.37 -5.43
N ILE A 70 -14.28 8.07 -4.60
CA ILE A 70 -13.39 7.50 -3.59
C ILE A 70 -13.81 8.09 -2.24
N ILE A 71 -14.27 7.24 -1.36
CA ILE A 71 -14.73 7.61 -0.02
C ILE A 71 -13.74 7.02 0.98
N TYR A 72 -13.14 7.87 1.80
CA TYR A 72 -12.21 7.48 2.84
C TYR A 72 -12.71 7.98 4.20
N ASP A 73 -12.87 7.06 5.16
CA ASP A 73 -13.41 7.35 6.50
C ASP A 73 -14.72 8.14 6.44
N GLY A 74 -15.64 7.71 5.54
CA GLY A 74 -16.95 8.33 5.30
C GLY A 74 -16.93 9.67 4.53
N LYS A 75 -15.77 10.14 4.07
CA LYS A 75 -15.63 11.41 3.33
C LYS A 75 -15.29 11.16 1.87
N ASP A 76 -16.03 11.78 0.96
CA ASP A 76 -15.68 11.77 -0.46
C ASP A 76 -14.42 12.63 -0.69
N ILE A 77 -13.34 11.96 -1.11
CA ILE A 77 -12.03 12.58 -1.37
C ILE A 77 -11.78 12.78 -2.87
N THR A 78 -12.69 12.37 -3.73
CA THR A 78 -12.53 12.31 -5.19
C THR A 78 -12.09 13.65 -5.79
N SER A 79 -12.74 14.73 -5.37
CA SER A 79 -12.49 16.08 -5.91
C SER A 79 -11.52 16.92 -5.08
N LEU A 80 -10.91 16.34 -4.03
CA LEU A 80 -10.00 17.08 -3.16
C LEU A 80 -8.72 17.48 -3.92
N ASN A 81 -8.34 18.75 -3.81
CA ASN A 81 -7.07 19.23 -4.32
C ASN A 81 -5.88 18.79 -3.45
N ILE A 82 -4.66 18.98 -3.94
CA ILE A 82 -3.40 18.58 -3.29
C ILE A 82 -3.29 19.11 -1.85
N ARG A 83 -3.74 20.34 -1.59
CA ARG A 83 -3.66 20.95 -0.23
C ARG A 83 -4.58 20.23 0.76
N LYS A 84 -5.80 19.90 0.33
CA LYS A 84 -6.78 19.16 1.15
C LYS A 84 -6.42 17.69 1.30
N MET A 85 -5.72 17.09 0.33
CA MET A 85 -5.19 15.71 0.41
C MET A 85 -4.00 15.58 1.36
N ARG A 86 -3.25 16.66 1.63
CA ARG A 86 -2.02 16.58 2.45
C ARG A 86 -2.21 15.95 3.84
N PRO A 87 -3.24 16.26 4.63
CA PRO A 87 -3.51 15.55 5.88
C PRO A 87 -3.80 14.07 5.69
N LEU A 88 -4.62 13.71 4.69
CA LEU A 88 -5.02 12.33 4.40
C LEU A 88 -3.84 11.48 3.93
N ARG A 89 -2.85 12.07 3.26
CA ARG A 89 -1.61 11.38 2.86
C ARG A 89 -0.78 10.89 4.04
N ARG A 90 -1.02 11.36 5.26
CA ARG A 90 -0.42 10.78 6.47
C ARG A 90 -1.06 9.43 6.80
N GLU A 91 -2.36 9.32 6.57
CA GLU A 91 -3.14 8.13 6.90
C GLU A 91 -3.14 7.08 5.78
N MET A 92 -2.84 7.50 4.53
CA MET A 92 -2.86 6.66 3.34
C MET A 92 -1.46 6.62 2.73
N GLN A 93 -0.79 5.48 2.80
CA GLN A 93 0.59 5.31 2.36
C GLN A 93 0.73 4.26 1.27
N ILE A 94 1.91 4.16 0.66
CA ILE A 94 2.23 3.17 -0.37
C ILE A 94 3.60 2.54 -0.10
N ILE A 95 3.65 1.20 -0.27
CA ILE A 95 4.89 0.43 -0.38
C ILE A 95 5.03 0.07 -1.85
N PHE A 96 6.11 0.48 -2.49
CA PHE A 96 6.33 0.31 -3.93
C PHE A 96 6.93 -1.05 -4.25
N GLN A 97 6.71 -1.50 -5.48
CA GLN A 97 7.22 -2.74 -6.07
C GLN A 97 8.75 -2.80 -6.06
N ASP A 98 9.40 -1.72 -6.47
CA ASP A 98 10.86 -1.62 -6.50
C ASP A 98 11.35 -0.67 -5.39
N PRO A 99 11.88 -1.22 -4.30
CA PRO A 99 12.42 -0.39 -3.23
C PRO A 99 13.65 0.41 -3.67
N TYR A 100 14.39 -0.06 -4.69
CA TYR A 100 15.59 0.65 -5.18
C TYR A 100 15.21 1.98 -5.85
N SER A 101 14.24 1.97 -6.74
CA SER A 101 13.78 3.18 -7.44
C SER A 101 12.98 4.14 -6.54
N SER A 102 12.42 3.63 -5.44
CA SER A 102 11.59 4.41 -4.53
C SER A 102 12.37 5.12 -3.42
N ILE A 103 13.65 4.80 -3.22
CA ILE A 103 14.52 5.35 -2.18
C ILE A 103 15.58 6.24 -2.83
N ASP A 104 15.81 7.45 -2.29
CA ASP A 104 16.91 8.32 -2.74
C ASP A 104 18.25 7.68 -2.35
N PRO A 105 19.10 7.27 -3.31
CA PRO A 105 20.36 6.58 -3.01
C PRO A 105 21.40 7.45 -2.28
N ARG A 106 21.17 8.77 -2.21
CA ARG A 106 22.06 9.73 -1.53
C ARG A 106 21.73 9.91 -0.05
N LYS A 107 20.63 9.31 0.43
CA LYS A 107 20.19 9.39 1.83
C LYS A 107 20.51 8.09 2.54
N SER A 108 20.94 8.22 3.80
CA SER A 108 21.09 7.07 4.67
C SER A 108 19.73 6.46 5.05
N VAL A 109 19.76 5.27 5.61
CA VAL A 109 18.57 4.56 6.10
C VAL A 109 17.77 5.43 7.04
N ILE A 110 18.42 5.99 8.07
CA ILE A 110 17.74 6.80 9.10
C ILE A 110 17.15 8.08 8.50
N GLU A 111 17.84 8.71 7.55
CA GLU A 111 17.35 9.90 6.83
C GLU A 111 16.12 9.55 5.99
N THR A 112 16.14 8.40 5.29
CA THR A 112 15.02 7.93 4.46
C THR A 112 13.76 7.68 5.32
N ILE A 113 13.90 7.02 6.47
CA ILE A 113 12.78 6.72 7.36
C ILE A 113 12.23 8.00 8.02
N SER A 114 13.12 8.91 8.42
CA SER A 114 12.74 10.13 9.16
C SER A 114 12.22 11.27 8.29
N GLU A 115 12.47 11.26 6.99
CA GLU A 115 12.19 12.37 6.07
C GLU A 115 10.74 12.87 6.14
N TYR A 116 9.77 11.95 6.03
CA TYR A 116 8.37 12.34 6.05
C TYR A 116 7.92 12.87 7.42
N MET A 117 8.51 12.39 8.50
CA MET A 117 8.25 12.94 9.83
C MET A 117 8.72 14.40 9.94
N PHE A 118 9.85 14.75 9.31
CA PHE A 118 10.31 16.15 9.22
C PHE A 118 9.39 17.01 8.35
N ILE A 119 9.01 16.54 7.16
CA ILE A 119 8.14 17.25 6.23
C ILE A 119 6.76 17.56 6.84
N HIS A 120 6.22 16.58 7.56
CA HIS A 120 4.90 16.69 8.19
C HIS A 120 4.93 17.25 9.61
N LYS A 121 6.13 17.55 10.15
CA LYS A 121 6.32 18.03 11.53
C LYS A 121 5.60 17.13 12.54
N SER A 122 5.77 15.80 12.40
CA SER A 122 5.02 14.80 13.17
C SER A 122 5.37 14.79 14.65
N TYR A 123 6.56 15.30 15.02
CA TYR A 123 7.06 15.38 16.39
C TYR A 123 7.67 16.76 16.65
N PRO A 124 7.63 17.25 17.90
CA PRO A 124 8.12 18.59 18.28
C PRO A 124 9.62 18.80 18.06
N THR A 125 10.43 17.77 18.30
CA THR A 125 11.89 17.89 18.25
C THR A 125 12.54 16.93 17.26
N ARG A 126 13.71 17.34 16.73
CA ARG A 126 14.53 16.46 15.88
C ARG A 126 14.89 15.15 16.61
N ARG A 127 15.17 15.24 17.91
CA ARG A 127 15.54 14.05 18.72
C ARG A 127 14.42 13.02 18.74
N GLU A 128 13.18 13.46 18.93
CA GLU A 128 12.01 12.56 18.92
C GLU A 128 11.80 11.91 17.57
N ILE A 129 11.98 12.65 16.46
CA ILE A 129 11.93 12.09 15.10
C ILE A 129 12.99 11.01 14.93
N MET A 130 14.24 11.26 15.34
CA MET A 130 15.33 10.28 15.20
C MET A 130 15.11 9.06 16.09
N ASN A 131 14.62 9.22 17.33
CA ASN A 131 14.26 8.11 18.20
C ASN A 131 13.15 7.26 17.55
N ARG A 132 12.10 7.89 17.02
CA ARG A 132 11.03 7.19 16.33
C ARG A 132 11.51 6.46 15.09
N ALA A 133 12.44 7.02 14.33
CA ALA A 133 13.03 6.34 13.18
C ALA A 133 13.81 5.07 13.60
N VAL A 134 14.53 5.10 14.73
CA VAL A 134 15.22 3.92 15.28
C VAL A 134 14.21 2.87 15.76
N GLU A 135 13.12 3.27 16.43
CA GLU A 135 12.03 2.35 16.82
C GLU A 135 11.42 1.66 15.60
N LEU A 136 11.20 2.41 14.52
CA LEU A 136 10.69 1.85 13.26
C LEU A 136 11.67 0.86 12.62
N MET A 137 12.98 1.12 12.72
CA MET A 137 13.98 0.13 12.27
C MET A 137 13.86 -1.17 13.07
N ASP A 138 13.75 -1.09 14.39
CA ASP A 138 13.59 -2.27 15.24
C ASP A 138 12.28 -3.02 14.89
N MET A 139 11.18 -2.30 14.72
CA MET A 139 9.86 -2.83 14.38
C MET A 139 9.86 -3.63 13.07
N VAL A 140 10.60 -3.16 12.06
CA VAL A 140 10.73 -3.90 10.79
C VAL A 140 11.88 -4.91 10.78
N GLY A 141 12.54 -5.16 11.92
CA GLY A 141 13.66 -6.09 12.04
C GLY A 141 14.91 -5.64 11.28
N LEU A 142 15.16 -4.35 11.19
CA LEU A 142 16.36 -3.76 10.58
C LEU A 142 17.34 -3.34 11.68
N ALA A 143 18.48 -4.02 11.78
CA ALA A 143 19.45 -3.76 12.84
C ALA A 143 19.94 -2.30 12.85
N ARG A 144 20.02 -1.66 14.02
CA ARG A 144 20.40 -0.26 14.23
C ARG A 144 21.75 0.12 13.63
N ARG A 145 22.67 -0.84 13.49
CA ARG A 145 23.97 -0.63 12.84
C ARG A 145 23.88 -0.20 11.37
N TYR A 146 22.71 -0.37 10.73
CA TYR A 146 22.46 0.08 9.36
C TYR A 146 21.89 1.49 9.28
N ALA A 147 21.76 2.21 10.40
CA ALA A 147 21.15 3.54 10.41
C ALA A 147 21.85 4.53 9.45
N ASP A 148 23.18 4.51 9.44
CA ASP A 148 24.00 5.37 8.60
C ASP A 148 24.39 4.74 7.26
N ALA A 149 23.98 3.48 7.00
CA ALA A 149 24.23 2.82 5.71
C ALA A 149 23.39 3.44 4.59
N TYR A 150 23.88 3.33 3.37
CA TYR A 150 23.16 3.77 2.17
C TYR A 150 22.43 2.61 1.50
N PRO A 151 21.36 2.85 0.75
CA PRO A 151 20.55 1.80 0.11
C PRO A 151 21.36 0.84 -0.77
N HIS A 152 22.40 1.31 -1.45
CA HIS A 152 23.23 0.50 -2.32
C HIS A 152 24.13 -0.50 -1.58
N GLU A 153 24.34 -0.32 -0.28
CA GLU A 153 25.12 -1.22 0.58
C GLU A 153 24.28 -2.37 1.14
N LEU A 154 22.98 -2.38 0.88
CA LEU A 154 22.00 -3.30 1.46
C LEU A 154 21.43 -4.24 0.39
N ASP A 155 21.03 -5.44 0.81
CA ASP A 155 20.27 -6.39 -0.03
C ASP A 155 18.83 -5.96 -0.27
N GLY A 156 18.14 -6.69 -1.16
CA GLY A 156 16.74 -6.39 -1.52
C GLY A 156 15.78 -6.46 -0.33
N GLY A 157 15.93 -7.45 0.55
CA GLY A 157 15.09 -7.63 1.73
C GLY A 157 15.24 -6.48 2.74
N ARG A 158 16.48 -6.02 2.99
CA ARG A 158 16.73 -4.86 3.86
C ARG A 158 16.18 -3.58 3.25
N ARG A 159 16.33 -3.36 1.93
CA ARG A 159 15.73 -2.21 1.25
C ARG A 159 14.21 -2.21 1.35
N GLN A 160 13.58 -3.38 1.21
CA GLN A 160 12.13 -3.49 1.37
C GLN A 160 11.70 -3.12 2.80
N ARG A 161 12.44 -3.56 3.82
CA ARG A 161 12.18 -3.17 5.22
C ARG A 161 12.31 -1.66 5.44
N ILE A 162 13.24 -0.97 4.76
CA ILE A 162 13.32 0.50 4.79
C ILE A 162 12.06 1.12 4.17
N GLY A 163 11.58 0.61 3.02
CA GLY A 163 10.34 1.06 2.38
C GLY A 163 9.12 0.90 3.28
N ILE A 164 9.03 -0.22 4.01
CA ILE A 164 7.98 -0.49 5.00
C ILE A 164 8.09 0.50 6.18
N ALA A 165 9.27 0.65 6.79
CA ALA A 165 9.51 1.58 7.90
C ALA A 165 9.16 3.02 7.51
N ARG A 166 9.52 3.44 6.29
CA ARG A 166 9.17 4.75 5.73
C ARG A 166 7.65 4.93 5.62
N ALA A 167 6.93 3.94 5.12
CA ALA A 167 5.46 4.00 5.04
C ALA A 167 4.83 4.12 6.44
N LEU A 168 5.37 3.43 7.44
CA LEU A 168 4.89 3.47 8.83
C LEU A 168 5.23 4.78 9.56
N SER A 169 6.14 5.59 9.05
CA SER A 169 6.68 6.77 9.74
C SER A 169 5.61 7.84 10.08
N LEU A 170 4.53 7.86 9.32
CA LEU A 170 3.40 8.78 9.52
C LEU A 170 2.21 8.15 10.25
N GLN A 171 2.36 6.91 10.76
CA GLN A 171 1.31 6.16 11.46
C GLN A 171 0.03 6.04 10.61
N PRO A 172 0.11 5.42 9.42
CA PRO A 172 -1.02 5.30 8.52
C PRO A 172 -2.10 4.37 9.10
N ARG A 173 -3.31 4.48 8.56
CA ARG A 173 -4.40 3.52 8.76
C ARG A 173 -4.58 2.60 7.55
N PHE A 174 -4.16 3.06 6.37
CA PHE A 174 -4.30 2.35 5.11
C PHE A 174 -3.00 2.38 4.30
N ILE A 175 -2.58 1.22 3.79
CA ILE A 175 -1.38 1.10 2.96
C ILE A 175 -1.71 0.31 1.69
N VAL A 176 -1.36 0.88 0.54
CA VAL A 176 -1.30 0.13 -0.72
C VAL A 176 0.06 -0.54 -0.83
N CYS A 177 0.08 -1.87 -0.88
CA CYS A 177 1.27 -2.68 -1.11
C CYS A 177 1.31 -3.05 -2.61
N ASP A 178 2.06 -2.29 -3.41
CA ASP A 178 2.14 -2.47 -4.87
C ASP A 178 3.26 -3.48 -5.18
N GLU A 179 2.93 -4.76 -5.32
CA GLU A 179 3.85 -5.89 -5.53
C GLU A 179 5.06 -5.93 -4.58
N PRO A 180 4.87 -5.85 -3.26
CA PRO A 180 5.94 -5.55 -2.30
C PRO A 180 6.99 -6.66 -2.16
N VAL A 181 6.78 -7.83 -2.74
CA VAL A 181 7.67 -8.99 -2.62
C VAL A 181 8.12 -9.56 -3.98
N SER A 182 7.63 -9.06 -5.10
CA SER A 182 7.84 -9.65 -6.43
C SER A 182 9.32 -9.71 -6.88
N ALA A 183 10.16 -8.82 -6.39
CA ALA A 183 11.59 -8.73 -6.71
C ALA A 183 12.52 -9.44 -5.71
N LEU A 184 11.96 -10.22 -4.76
CA LEU A 184 12.70 -10.85 -3.66
C LEU A 184 12.76 -12.38 -3.82
N ASP A 185 13.78 -12.99 -3.23
CA ASP A 185 13.87 -14.45 -3.13
C ASP A 185 12.74 -15.02 -2.26
N MET A 186 12.30 -16.27 -2.51
CA MET A 186 11.17 -16.90 -1.83
C MET A 186 11.28 -16.88 -0.30
N SER A 187 12.47 -17.10 0.25
CA SER A 187 12.69 -17.08 1.71
C SER A 187 12.53 -15.67 2.31
N ILE A 188 12.96 -14.66 1.59
CA ILE A 188 12.82 -13.25 1.96
C ILE A 188 11.37 -12.79 1.76
N GLN A 189 10.69 -13.25 0.69
CA GLN A 189 9.26 -12.99 0.49
C GLN A 189 8.44 -13.42 1.70
N ALA A 190 8.62 -14.67 2.18
CA ALA A 190 7.91 -15.18 3.34
C ALA A 190 8.15 -14.33 4.60
N GLN A 191 9.40 -13.89 4.82
CA GLN A 191 9.74 -13.01 5.95
C GLN A 191 9.05 -11.64 5.86
N ILE A 192 8.97 -11.04 4.67
CA ILE A 192 8.30 -9.75 4.46
C ILE A 192 6.78 -9.89 4.61
N LEU A 193 6.19 -10.98 4.11
CA LEU A 193 4.76 -11.24 4.28
C LEU A 193 4.39 -11.41 5.75
N ASN A 194 5.13 -12.22 6.51
CA ASN A 194 4.91 -12.37 7.95
C ASN A 194 5.07 -11.03 8.68
N LEU A 195 6.11 -10.25 8.36
CA LEU A 195 6.28 -8.91 8.91
C LEU A 195 5.06 -8.01 8.65
N LEU A 196 4.50 -8.02 7.43
CA LEU A 196 3.32 -7.19 7.10
C LEU A 196 2.08 -7.66 7.87
N MET A 197 1.90 -8.97 8.08
CA MET A 197 0.81 -9.52 8.88
C MET A 197 0.96 -9.15 10.37
N ASP A 198 2.15 -9.31 10.94
CA ASP A 198 2.44 -8.92 12.33
C ASP A 198 2.17 -7.41 12.54
N LEU A 199 2.60 -6.56 11.60
CA LEU A 199 2.36 -5.13 11.64
C LEU A 199 0.87 -4.77 11.48
N GLN A 200 0.12 -5.55 10.70
CA GLN A 200 -1.33 -5.38 10.58
C GLN A 200 -2.02 -5.61 11.91
N ASP A 201 -1.70 -6.71 12.59
CA ASP A 201 -2.29 -7.07 13.88
C ASP A 201 -1.90 -6.08 14.98
N GLU A 202 -0.60 -5.72 15.05
CA GLU A 202 -0.07 -4.83 16.11
C GLU A 202 -0.59 -3.39 15.97
N LEU A 203 -0.67 -2.87 14.73
CA LEU A 203 -1.00 -1.48 14.45
C LEU A 203 -2.43 -1.29 13.91
N ASN A 204 -3.22 -2.38 13.79
CA ASN A 204 -4.57 -2.39 13.20
C ASN A 204 -4.61 -1.72 11.81
N LEU A 205 -3.63 -2.08 10.94
CA LEU A 205 -3.50 -1.55 9.60
C LEU A 205 -4.49 -2.20 8.64
N SER A 206 -4.91 -1.46 7.62
CA SER A 206 -5.66 -2.01 6.50
C SER A 206 -4.79 -2.00 5.25
N TYR A 207 -4.79 -3.10 4.50
CA TYR A 207 -3.99 -3.22 3.29
C TYR A 207 -4.84 -3.36 2.02
N MET A 208 -4.36 -2.74 0.94
CA MET A 208 -4.67 -3.17 -0.42
C MET A 208 -3.40 -3.84 -0.98
N PHE A 209 -3.40 -5.16 -1.03
CA PHE A 209 -2.24 -5.95 -1.43
C PHE A 209 -2.32 -6.32 -2.90
N VAL A 210 -1.50 -5.70 -3.72
CA VAL A 210 -1.44 -5.93 -5.17
C VAL A 210 -0.35 -6.93 -5.49
N THR A 211 -0.68 -8.00 -6.21
CA THR A 211 0.28 -8.99 -6.69
C THR A 211 -0.26 -9.71 -7.92
N HIS A 212 0.60 -10.46 -8.61
CA HIS A 212 0.22 -11.41 -9.65
C HIS A 212 0.21 -12.87 -9.13
N ASP A 213 0.65 -13.10 -7.89
CA ASP A 213 0.70 -14.43 -7.27
C ASP A 213 -0.53 -14.68 -6.39
N LEU A 214 -1.37 -15.63 -6.83
CA LEU A 214 -2.59 -16.02 -6.11
C LEU A 214 -2.29 -16.69 -4.77
N SER A 215 -1.15 -17.40 -4.66
CA SER A 215 -0.77 -18.08 -3.41
C SER A 215 -0.48 -17.07 -2.31
N VAL A 216 0.20 -15.97 -2.65
CA VAL A 216 0.48 -14.86 -1.74
C VAL A 216 -0.82 -14.21 -1.27
N VAL A 217 -1.74 -13.92 -2.21
CA VAL A 217 -3.03 -13.28 -1.87
C VAL A 217 -3.85 -14.16 -0.93
N LYS A 218 -3.92 -15.48 -1.20
CA LYS A 218 -4.64 -16.42 -0.31
C LYS A 218 -4.10 -16.44 1.11
N HIS A 219 -2.81 -16.17 1.28
CA HIS A 219 -2.16 -16.23 2.57
C HIS A 219 -2.40 -14.97 3.42
N ILE A 220 -2.41 -13.78 2.78
CA ILE A 220 -2.43 -12.50 3.53
C ILE A 220 -3.79 -11.80 3.51
N SER A 221 -4.75 -12.19 2.64
CA SER A 221 -5.94 -11.39 2.38
C SER A 221 -7.19 -11.96 3.03
N ASP A 222 -8.07 -11.09 3.53
CA ASP A 222 -9.42 -11.39 3.99
C ASP A 222 -10.40 -11.48 2.80
N GLN A 223 -10.18 -10.61 1.82
CA GLN A 223 -10.98 -10.53 0.60
C GLN A 223 -10.05 -10.54 -0.63
N ILE A 224 -10.49 -11.18 -1.71
CA ILE A 224 -9.74 -11.26 -2.96
C ILE A 224 -10.55 -10.66 -4.09
N MET A 225 -9.96 -9.71 -4.81
CA MET A 225 -10.47 -9.13 -6.03
C MET A 225 -9.61 -9.56 -7.21
N VAL A 226 -10.22 -10.22 -8.20
CA VAL A 226 -9.54 -10.58 -9.45
C VAL A 226 -9.79 -9.50 -10.49
N MET A 227 -8.71 -8.91 -11.01
CA MET A 227 -8.73 -7.93 -12.08
C MET A 227 -8.29 -8.53 -13.41
N TYR A 228 -9.10 -8.30 -14.44
CA TYR A 228 -8.78 -8.66 -15.82
C TYR A 228 -9.23 -7.55 -16.76
N LEU A 229 -8.34 -7.09 -17.66
CA LEU A 229 -8.62 -6.00 -18.61
C LEU A 229 -9.30 -4.77 -17.97
N ALA A 230 -8.75 -4.30 -16.87
CA ALA A 230 -9.21 -3.12 -16.14
C ALA A 230 -10.54 -3.25 -15.36
N VAL A 231 -11.18 -4.42 -15.39
CA VAL A 231 -12.46 -4.70 -14.73
C VAL A 231 -12.26 -5.70 -13.59
N SER A 232 -13.04 -5.56 -12.52
CA SER A 232 -13.11 -6.55 -11.45
C SER A 232 -14.12 -7.64 -11.80
N TYR A 233 -13.70 -8.92 -11.76
CA TYR A 233 -14.57 -10.05 -12.08
C TYR A 233 -15.15 -10.74 -10.84
N THR A 234 -14.46 -10.73 -9.72
CA THR A 234 -14.90 -11.43 -8.50
C THR A 234 -14.40 -10.74 -7.24
N HIS A 235 -15.29 -10.69 -6.22
CA HIS A 235 -14.93 -10.45 -4.85
C HIS A 235 -15.22 -11.74 -4.06
N LEU A 236 -14.17 -12.48 -3.67
CA LEU A 236 -14.27 -13.72 -2.91
C LEU A 236 -13.70 -13.49 -1.51
N ARG A 237 -14.31 -14.08 -0.48
CA ARG A 237 -13.63 -14.22 0.81
C ARG A 237 -12.52 -15.24 0.67
N ALA A 238 -11.36 -15.00 1.26
CA ALA A 238 -10.19 -15.88 1.10
C ALA A 238 -10.47 -17.32 1.53
N HIS A 239 -11.40 -17.54 2.47
CA HIS A 239 -11.81 -18.85 2.94
C HIS A 239 -12.80 -19.59 2.01
N GLU A 240 -13.38 -18.92 1.02
CA GLU A 240 -14.32 -19.53 0.06
C GLU A 240 -13.64 -20.06 -1.20
N THR A 241 -12.32 -19.86 -1.35
CA THR A 241 -11.55 -20.27 -2.55
C THR A 241 -11.19 -21.76 -2.58
N THR A 242 -11.77 -22.61 -1.73
CA THR A 242 -11.57 -24.07 -1.73
C THR A 242 -12.51 -24.82 -2.67
N LEU A 243 -13.35 -24.14 -3.42
CA LEU A 243 -14.31 -24.78 -4.34
C LEU A 243 -13.86 -24.65 -5.80
N HIS A 244 -13.41 -25.79 -6.33
CA HIS A 244 -13.39 -26.21 -7.73
C HIS A 244 -12.59 -25.34 -8.75
N LEU A 245 -11.34 -25.72 -8.90
CA LEU A 245 -10.68 -25.80 -10.20
C LEU A 245 -10.42 -27.25 -10.54
#